data_837f1bddbe1fdd737a191ff03cb69cdd
#
_entry.id   837f1bddbe1fdd737a191ff03cb69cdd
#
_cell.length_a   1.000
_cell.length_b   1.000
_cell.length_c   1.000
_cell.angle_alpha   90.00
_cell.angle_beta   90.00
_cell.angle_gamma   90.00
#
_symmetry.space_group_name_H-M   'P 1'
#
loop_
_entity.id
_entity.type
_entity.pdbx_description
1 polymer ?
#
loop_
_entity_poly.entity_id
_entity_poly.type
_entity_poly.pdbx_seq_one_letter_code
_entity_poly.pdbx_strand_id
1 'polypeptide(L)'
;MAEFNGTIGITKEDSISSYKPEKSLSNRPNIMYIVLDDIGFAQLGCYGSTIHTPNIDKLAEGGLRYNNFHTTAICSATRASLLTGANHHSAGVSTVVDTLDGSFPNQTGYMNPSYATTAEVLKTFGYTNFAFGKWHLTPFNEATDAGPFQNWPLGKGFDRFYGFMEGYTDQYTPDLVKDNERIRAPKTPEEGYHLSEDLAEQAIRLVNRQHMVYPDNPFFLYFALGAGHAPHQAPKEYIDHYRGAFDAGWDEIREQWFANQKRLGIVPENTVLNPRNEFVKPWNELTDDEKKVYARYMEVYAGFLEHADAQIGKVVDYLKEIGEFENTVIVLLSDNGASAEGGKNGRVNQEKSLNLLEETN
;
A
#
# COMPACT_ATOMS: atom_id res chain seq x y z
N MET A 1 -24.83 11.90 -26.87
CA MET A 1 -25.59 10.66 -27.12
C MET A 1 -24.98 10.02 -28.34
N ALA A 2 -24.60 8.74 -28.29
CA ALA A 2 -24.12 8.02 -29.49
C ALA A 2 -25.26 7.94 -30.50
N GLU A 3 -24.93 8.15 -31.76
CA GLU A 3 -25.91 8.11 -32.86
C GLU A 3 -26.36 6.64 -33.07
N PHE A 4 -27.68 6.42 -33.15
CA PHE A 4 -28.19 5.07 -33.38
C PHE A 4 -27.95 4.68 -34.83
N ASN A 5 -27.08 3.70 -35.07
CA ASN A 5 -26.70 3.19 -36.39
C ASN A 5 -27.32 1.81 -36.69
N GLY A 6 -28.40 1.44 -36.02
CA GLY A 6 -29.14 0.21 -36.25
C GLY A 6 -30.32 0.41 -37.21
N THR A 7 -31.10 -0.65 -37.38
CA THR A 7 -32.38 -0.61 -38.14
C THR A 7 -33.50 -1.08 -37.23
N ILE A 8 -34.57 -0.30 -37.08
CA ILE A 8 -35.77 -0.71 -36.38
C ILE A 8 -36.76 -1.23 -37.41
N GLY A 9 -36.97 -2.55 -37.43
CA GLY A 9 -37.95 -3.24 -38.28
C GLY A 9 -39.32 -3.36 -37.60
N ILE A 10 -40.28 -3.94 -38.31
CA ILE A 10 -41.62 -4.25 -37.80
C ILE A 10 -41.55 -5.42 -36.83
N THR A 11 -40.65 -6.38 -37.07
CA THR A 11 -40.42 -7.55 -36.23
C THR A 11 -39.02 -7.53 -35.66
N LYS A 12 -38.73 -8.39 -34.67
CA LYS A 12 -37.40 -8.56 -34.11
C LYS A 12 -36.41 -9.05 -35.17
N GLU A 13 -36.85 -9.92 -36.06
CA GLU A 13 -36.05 -10.50 -37.14
C GLU A 13 -35.64 -9.47 -38.16
N ASP A 14 -36.48 -8.45 -38.39
CA ASP A 14 -36.23 -7.34 -39.33
C ASP A 14 -35.39 -6.21 -38.69
N SER A 15 -35.12 -6.31 -37.40
CA SER A 15 -34.42 -5.28 -36.66
C SER A 15 -32.92 -5.61 -36.55
N ILE A 16 -32.08 -4.61 -36.79
CA ILE A 16 -30.61 -4.70 -36.63
C ILE A 16 -30.19 -3.79 -35.50
N SER A 17 -29.60 -4.37 -34.44
CA SER A 17 -29.08 -3.59 -33.31
C SER A 17 -27.88 -2.76 -33.75
N SER A 18 -27.81 -1.51 -33.29
CA SER A 18 -26.59 -0.71 -33.37
C SER A 18 -25.57 -1.12 -32.28
N TYR A 19 -25.98 -2.00 -31.37
CA TYR A 19 -25.07 -2.51 -30.33
C TYR A 19 -24.00 -3.38 -30.99
N LYS A 20 -22.78 -2.91 -30.95
CA LYS A 20 -21.62 -3.74 -31.22
C LYS A 20 -21.09 -4.13 -29.84
N PRO A 21 -21.01 -5.43 -29.54
CA PRO A 21 -20.29 -5.84 -28.31
C PRO A 21 -18.88 -5.21 -28.35
N GLU A 22 -18.48 -4.60 -27.27
CA GLU A 22 -17.11 -4.13 -27.15
C GLU A 22 -16.17 -5.29 -27.49
N LYS A 23 -15.05 -4.97 -28.16
CA LYS A 23 -14.05 -6.00 -28.47
C LYS A 23 -13.66 -6.65 -27.14
N SER A 24 -13.68 -7.98 -27.11
CA SER A 24 -13.14 -8.72 -25.97
C SER A 24 -11.76 -8.17 -25.58
N LEU A 25 -11.58 -7.89 -24.31
CA LEU A 25 -10.33 -7.40 -23.73
C LEU A 25 -9.47 -8.55 -23.16
N SER A 26 -9.87 -9.81 -23.43
CA SER A 26 -9.28 -11.04 -22.91
C SER A 26 -7.77 -11.22 -23.13
N ASN A 27 -7.19 -10.46 -24.05
CA ASN A 27 -5.74 -10.50 -24.33
C ASN A 27 -4.93 -9.46 -23.53
N ARG A 28 -5.54 -8.76 -22.60
CA ARG A 28 -4.86 -7.76 -21.76
C ARG A 28 -4.69 -8.31 -20.36
N PRO A 29 -3.47 -8.22 -19.79
CA PRO A 29 -3.26 -8.69 -18.43
C PRO A 29 -3.98 -7.79 -17.42
N ASN A 30 -4.39 -8.37 -16.31
CA ASN A 30 -4.72 -7.61 -15.12
C ASN A 30 -3.44 -6.94 -14.56
N ILE A 31 -3.61 -5.88 -13.80
CA ILE A 31 -2.51 -5.17 -13.18
C ILE A 31 -2.80 -5.03 -11.68
N MET A 32 -1.87 -5.41 -10.83
CA MET A 32 -1.96 -5.25 -9.40
C MET A 32 -0.73 -4.50 -8.86
N TYR A 33 -0.96 -3.35 -8.25
CA TYR A 33 0.06 -2.67 -7.46
C TYR A 33 -0.15 -3.00 -5.99
N ILE A 34 0.85 -3.58 -5.36
CA ILE A 34 0.91 -3.80 -3.91
C ILE A 34 1.87 -2.74 -3.35
N VAL A 35 1.33 -1.81 -2.58
CA VAL A 35 2.11 -0.70 -2.02
C VAL A 35 2.18 -0.87 -0.52
N LEU A 36 3.38 -1.10 -0.02
CA LEU A 36 3.70 -1.12 1.41
C LEU A 36 4.06 0.29 1.86
N ASP A 37 3.94 0.55 3.15
CA ASP A 37 4.11 1.86 3.76
C ASP A 37 5.30 1.82 4.74
N ASP A 38 6.28 2.68 4.59
CA ASP A 38 7.45 2.79 5.48
C ASP A 38 8.31 1.51 5.60
N ILE A 39 8.37 0.67 4.57
CA ILE A 39 9.17 -0.57 4.60
C ILE A 39 10.56 -0.34 4.00
N GLY A 40 11.60 -0.53 4.80
CA GLY A 40 12.98 -0.41 4.37
C GLY A 40 13.45 -1.58 3.48
N PHE A 41 14.50 -1.32 2.69
CA PHE A 41 15.07 -2.26 1.73
C PHE A 41 15.37 -3.66 2.30
N ALA A 42 15.87 -3.75 3.54
CA ALA A 42 16.26 -5.01 4.16
C ALA A 42 15.14 -5.66 5.03
N GLN A 43 13.91 -5.17 5.00
CA GLN A 43 12.87 -5.61 5.93
C GLN A 43 11.97 -6.74 5.39
N LEU A 44 12.13 -7.13 4.13
CA LEU A 44 11.46 -8.29 3.54
C LEU A 44 12.39 -9.51 3.47
N GLY A 45 11.85 -10.71 3.64
CA GLY A 45 12.62 -11.97 3.60
C GLY A 45 13.42 -12.14 2.32
N CYS A 46 12.81 -11.86 1.17
CA CYS A 46 13.48 -11.90 -0.15
C CYS A 46 14.62 -10.88 -0.30
N TYR A 47 14.75 -9.90 0.60
CA TYR A 47 15.85 -8.94 0.70
C TYR A 47 16.74 -9.15 1.93
N GLY A 48 16.64 -10.29 2.60
CA GLY A 48 17.57 -10.72 3.65
C GLY A 48 17.10 -10.56 5.08
N SER A 49 15.89 -10.06 5.31
CA SER A 49 15.28 -9.98 6.65
C SER A 49 15.06 -11.38 7.27
N THR A 50 15.00 -11.40 8.60
CA THR A 50 14.47 -12.53 9.37
C THR A 50 12.97 -12.40 9.67
N ILE A 51 12.34 -11.33 9.23
CA ILE A 51 10.89 -11.17 9.29
C ILE A 51 10.26 -12.13 8.26
N HIS A 52 9.25 -12.84 8.70
CA HIS A 52 8.60 -13.88 7.92
C HIS A 52 7.61 -13.27 6.92
N THR A 53 7.98 -13.28 5.63
CA THR A 53 7.15 -12.74 4.52
C THR A 53 7.01 -13.75 3.37
N PRO A 54 6.48 -14.98 3.65
CA PRO A 54 6.54 -16.09 2.71
C PRO A 54 5.73 -15.87 1.42
N ASN A 55 4.69 -15.04 1.45
CA ASN A 55 3.87 -14.77 0.27
C ASN A 55 4.57 -13.78 -0.66
N ILE A 56 5.17 -12.72 -0.09
CA ILE A 56 6.01 -11.76 -0.83
C ILE A 56 7.25 -12.47 -1.37
N ASP A 57 7.89 -13.34 -0.58
CA ASP A 57 9.07 -14.10 -0.99
C ASP A 57 8.77 -15.01 -2.18
N LYS A 58 7.61 -15.68 -2.20
CA LYS A 58 7.16 -16.49 -3.36
C LYS A 58 6.92 -15.65 -4.61
N LEU A 59 6.36 -14.43 -4.49
CA LEU A 59 6.24 -13.51 -5.61
C LEU A 59 7.62 -13.12 -6.16
N ALA A 60 8.57 -12.86 -5.26
CA ALA A 60 9.94 -12.51 -5.61
C ALA A 60 10.71 -13.69 -6.27
N GLU A 61 10.44 -14.92 -5.86
CA GLU A 61 11.02 -16.14 -6.47
C GLU A 61 10.55 -16.34 -7.91
N GLY A 62 9.28 -16.02 -8.18
CA GLY A 62 8.68 -16.12 -9.52
C GLY A 62 8.85 -14.87 -10.39
N GLY A 63 9.48 -13.82 -9.89
CA GLY A 63 9.53 -12.51 -10.53
C GLY A 63 10.93 -11.88 -10.59
N LEU A 64 10.94 -10.59 -10.84
CA LEU A 64 12.14 -9.76 -10.86
C LEU A 64 12.30 -9.03 -9.53
N ARG A 65 13.46 -9.19 -8.87
CA ARG A 65 13.83 -8.43 -7.67
C ARG A 65 14.79 -7.31 -8.08
N TYR A 66 14.37 -6.07 -7.85
CA TYR A 66 15.20 -4.91 -8.11
C TYR A 66 16.05 -4.59 -6.89
N ASN A 67 17.37 -4.52 -7.04
CA ASN A 67 18.31 -4.10 -6.00
C ASN A 67 18.82 -2.66 -6.19
N ASN A 68 18.33 -1.98 -7.22
CA ASN A 68 18.62 -0.58 -7.52
C ASN A 68 17.31 0.12 -7.95
N PHE A 69 16.32 0.12 -7.08
CA PHE A 69 15.03 0.78 -7.26
C PHE A 69 14.91 1.89 -6.22
N HIS A 70 14.51 3.07 -6.65
CA HIS A 70 14.41 4.25 -5.80
C HIS A 70 13.00 4.82 -5.85
N THR A 71 12.48 5.12 -4.67
CA THR A 71 11.26 5.91 -4.46
C THR A 71 11.65 7.30 -3.96
N THR A 72 10.68 8.15 -3.69
CA THR A 72 10.94 9.38 -2.93
C THR A 72 11.08 9.05 -1.45
N ALA A 73 11.48 10.02 -0.65
CA ALA A 73 11.61 9.84 0.80
C ALA A 73 10.26 9.95 1.56
N ILE A 74 9.16 10.22 0.85
CA ILE A 74 7.86 10.58 1.43
C ILE A 74 6.73 9.85 0.69
N CYS A 75 5.79 9.29 1.44
CA CYS A 75 4.69 8.47 0.94
C CYS A 75 3.80 9.18 -0.11
N SER A 76 3.25 10.36 0.17
CA SER A 76 2.43 11.11 -0.80
C SER A 76 3.18 11.39 -2.10
N ALA A 77 4.45 11.80 -2.01
CA ALA A 77 5.27 12.12 -3.18
C ALA A 77 5.52 10.89 -4.06
N THR A 78 5.83 9.73 -3.46
CA THR A 78 5.98 8.48 -4.21
C THR A 78 4.65 8.02 -4.79
N ARG A 79 3.55 8.10 -4.05
CA ARG A 79 2.21 7.69 -4.54
C ARG A 79 1.78 8.55 -5.73
N ALA A 80 2.05 9.87 -5.69
CA ALA A 80 1.82 10.76 -6.83
C ALA A 80 2.67 10.34 -8.04
N SER A 81 3.96 10.08 -7.87
CA SER A 81 4.84 9.63 -8.95
C SER A 81 4.43 8.27 -9.50
N LEU A 82 4.09 7.33 -8.63
CA LEU A 82 3.66 5.97 -9.01
C LEU A 82 2.39 6.00 -9.88
N LEU A 83 1.41 6.81 -9.48
CA LEU A 83 0.14 6.88 -10.18
C LEU A 83 0.19 7.73 -11.45
N THR A 84 1.08 8.73 -11.54
CA THR A 84 1.14 9.64 -12.70
C THR A 84 2.28 9.33 -13.67
N GLY A 85 3.27 8.54 -13.26
CA GLY A 85 4.50 8.34 -14.03
C GLY A 85 5.38 9.60 -14.13
N ALA A 86 5.04 10.67 -13.39
CA ALA A 86 5.75 11.94 -13.40
C ALA A 86 6.60 12.13 -12.13
N ASN A 87 7.62 13.00 -12.22
CA ASN A 87 8.30 13.43 -11.01
C ASN A 87 7.32 14.13 -10.06
N HIS A 88 7.38 13.82 -8.76
CA HIS A 88 6.43 14.31 -7.76
C HIS A 88 6.35 15.85 -7.69
N HIS A 89 7.45 16.57 -7.90
CA HIS A 89 7.43 18.03 -7.98
C HIS A 89 6.61 18.51 -9.18
N SER A 90 6.74 17.86 -10.34
CA SER A 90 5.94 18.17 -11.53
C SER A 90 4.47 17.80 -11.33
N ALA A 91 4.23 16.73 -10.57
CA ALA A 91 2.88 16.30 -10.18
C ALA A 91 2.22 17.19 -9.11
N GLY A 92 2.94 18.17 -8.54
CA GLY A 92 2.41 19.12 -7.56
C GLY A 92 2.44 18.63 -6.10
N VAL A 93 3.08 17.48 -5.83
CA VAL A 93 3.12 16.82 -4.52
C VAL A 93 4.56 16.63 -4.07
N SER A 94 5.18 17.69 -3.56
CA SER A 94 6.60 17.68 -3.19
C SER A 94 6.90 16.97 -1.86
N THR A 95 5.89 16.88 -0.96
CA THR A 95 5.97 16.23 0.36
C THR A 95 4.60 15.67 0.75
N VAL A 96 4.34 15.41 2.04
CA VAL A 96 3.02 14.96 2.51
C VAL A 96 1.94 16.00 2.21
N VAL A 97 0.83 15.56 1.66
CA VAL A 97 -0.26 16.46 1.23
C VAL A 97 -0.89 17.24 2.38
N ASP A 98 -0.84 16.71 3.60
CA ASP A 98 -1.42 17.31 4.80
C ASP A 98 -0.69 18.59 5.23
N THR A 99 0.57 18.77 4.84
CA THR A 99 1.42 19.92 5.20
C THR A 99 1.61 20.91 4.05
N LEU A 100 1.02 20.64 2.89
CA LEU A 100 1.17 21.51 1.71
C LEU A 100 0.20 22.69 1.80
N ASP A 101 0.72 23.89 1.67
CA ASP A 101 -0.02 25.16 1.78
C ASP A 101 -0.30 25.84 0.43
N GLY A 102 0.16 25.22 -0.66
CA GLY A 102 -0.03 25.76 -2.01
C GLY A 102 0.84 26.97 -2.37
N SER A 103 1.82 27.32 -1.53
CA SER A 103 2.67 28.49 -1.70
C SER A 103 3.53 28.44 -2.98
N PHE A 104 3.83 27.25 -3.49
CA PHE A 104 4.64 27.06 -4.69
C PHE A 104 4.00 26.06 -5.66
N PRO A 105 4.22 26.19 -6.98
CA PRO A 105 3.59 25.31 -7.98
C PRO A 105 3.84 23.80 -7.78
N ASN A 106 4.99 23.44 -7.19
CA ASN A 106 5.33 22.04 -6.88
C ASN A 106 4.89 21.58 -5.47
N GLN A 107 4.23 22.46 -4.73
CA GLN A 107 3.75 22.25 -3.36
C GLN A 107 2.25 22.54 -3.21
N THR A 108 1.50 22.33 -4.26
CA THR A 108 0.06 22.61 -4.24
C THR A 108 -0.72 21.59 -3.43
N GLY A 109 -0.21 20.39 -3.25
CA GLY A 109 -0.94 19.25 -2.70
C GLY A 109 -1.99 18.69 -3.65
N TYR A 110 -2.22 19.36 -4.77
CA TYR A 110 -3.14 18.93 -5.82
C TYR A 110 -2.35 18.24 -6.92
N MET A 111 -2.73 17.01 -7.25
CA MET A 111 -2.15 16.35 -8.42
C MET A 111 -2.44 17.18 -9.68
N ASN A 112 -1.36 17.59 -10.35
CA ASN A 112 -1.44 18.44 -11.53
C ASN A 112 -2.27 17.77 -12.63
N PRO A 113 -3.37 18.37 -13.09
CA PRO A 113 -4.28 17.77 -14.05
C PRO A 113 -3.67 17.54 -15.45
N SER A 114 -2.48 18.05 -15.71
CA SER A 114 -1.73 17.75 -16.94
C SER A 114 -1.17 16.33 -16.97
N TYR A 115 -1.17 15.62 -15.84
CA TYR A 115 -0.70 14.24 -15.72
C TYR A 115 -1.89 13.34 -15.34
N ALA A 116 -2.31 12.51 -16.30
CA ALA A 116 -3.32 11.49 -16.02
C ALA A 116 -2.75 10.42 -15.09
N THR A 117 -3.58 9.91 -14.20
CA THR A 117 -3.20 8.76 -13.37
C THR A 117 -3.21 7.46 -14.18
N THR A 118 -2.51 6.45 -13.70
CA THR A 118 -2.57 5.08 -14.26
C THR A 118 -4.02 4.60 -14.38
N ALA A 119 -4.86 4.87 -13.38
CA ALA A 119 -6.28 4.49 -13.40
C ALA A 119 -7.06 5.24 -14.51
N GLU A 120 -6.86 6.55 -14.66
CA GLU A 120 -7.48 7.33 -15.73
C GLU A 120 -7.07 6.81 -17.12
N VAL A 121 -5.77 6.51 -17.32
CA VAL A 121 -5.28 5.94 -18.58
C VAL A 121 -5.88 4.57 -18.82
N LEU A 122 -5.80 3.64 -17.87
CA LEU A 122 -6.30 2.28 -18.01
C LEU A 122 -7.82 2.23 -18.25
N LYS A 123 -8.57 3.16 -17.66
CA LYS A 123 -10.02 3.31 -17.93
C LYS A 123 -10.33 3.55 -19.40
N THR A 124 -9.49 4.32 -20.11
CA THR A 124 -9.67 4.53 -21.57
C THR A 124 -9.43 3.26 -22.39
N PHE A 125 -8.75 2.27 -21.78
CA PHE A 125 -8.51 0.96 -22.36
C PHE A 125 -9.50 -0.12 -21.88
N GLY A 126 -10.55 0.25 -21.15
CA GLY A 126 -11.61 -0.66 -20.70
C GLY A 126 -11.29 -1.44 -19.43
N TYR A 127 -10.28 -1.05 -18.66
CA TYR A 127 -10.03 -1.63 -17.36
C TYR A 127 -11.07 -1.18 -16.33
N THR A 128 -11.41 -2.07 -15.40
CA THR A 128 -12.10 -1.72 -14.18
C THR A 128 -11.08 -1.45 -13.09
N ASN A 129 -11.12 -0.28 -12.47
CA ASN A 129 -10.07 0.19 -11.57
C ASN A 129 -10.54 0.18 -10.11
N PHE A 130 -9.82 -0.52 -9.25
CA PHE A 130 -10.11 -0.64 -7.82
C PHE A 130 -8.96 -0.10 -6.99
N ALA A 131 -9.26 0.67 -5.93
CA ALA A 131 -8.27 1.09 -4.95
C ALA A 131 -8.69 0.66 -3.55
N PHE A 132 -7.73 0.12 -2.80
CA PHE A 132 -7.91 -0.35 -1.42
C PHE A 132 -6.79 0.14 -0.53
N GLY A 133 -7.14 0.62 0.66
CA GLY A 133 -6.20 1.05 1.69
C GLY A 133 -5.85 2.52 1.62
N LYS A 134 -4.59 2.85 1.86
CA LYS A 134 -4.09 4.23 1.98
C LYS A 134 -4.13 4.96 0.65
N TRP A 135 -4.79 6.12 0.64
CA TRP A 135 -4.78 7.05 -0.49
C TRP A 135 -3.69 8.12 -0.38
N HIS A 136 -3.79 8.99 0.60
CA HIS A 136 -2.84 10.06 0.96
C HIS A 136 -2.44 10.99 -0.20
N LEU A 137 -3.39 11.29 -1.10
CA LEU A 137 -3.21 12.18 -2.26
C LEU A 137 -4.32 13.23 -2.40
N THR A 138 -5.18 13.36 -1.40
CA THR A 138 -6.18 14.42 -1.32
C THR A 138 -5.68 15.50 -0.37
N PRO A 139 -5.67 16.78 -0.77
CA PRO A 139 -5.36 17.87 0.15
C PRO A 139 -6.24 17.82 1.39
N PHE A 140 -5.67 18.12 2.56
CA PHE A 140 -6.35 17.98 3.86
C PHE A 140 -7.71 18.71 3.92
N ASN A 141 -7.79 19.91 3.36
CA ASN A 141 -9.03 20.71 3.31
C ASN A 141 -10.12 20.13 2.39
N GLU A 142 -9.78 19.15 1.54
CA GLU A 142 -10.73 18.45 0.67
C GLU A 142 -11.03 17.01 1.13
N ALA A 143 -10.33 16.51 2.16
CA ALA A 143 -10.54 15.18 2.71
C ALA A 143 -11.78 15.11 3.62
N THR A 144 -12.90 15.65 3.16
CA THR A 144 -14.18 15.73 3.88
C THR A 144 -15.33 15.14 3.06
N ASP A 145 -16.38 14.65 3.71
CA ASP A 145 -17.59 14.09 3.07
C ASP A 145 -18.36 15.12 2.24
N ALA A 146 -18.06 16.40 2.42
CA ALA A 146 -18.65 17.47 1.62
C ALA A 146 -17.92 17.67 0.28
N GLY A 147 -16.77 17.02 0.08
CA GLY A 147 -15.92 17.24 -1.09
C GLY A 147 -15.17 18.59 -1.04
N PRO A 148 -14.63 19.04 -2.17
CA PRO A 148 -14.82 18.50 -3.53
C PRO A 148 -14.11 17.16 -3.76
N PHE A 149 -14.62 16.32 -4.68
CA PHE A 149 -14.17 14.93 -4.84
C PHE A 149 -13.21 14.70 -6.02
N GLN A 150 -12.77 15.76 -6.72
CA GLN A 150 -11.89 15.60 -7.88
C GLN A 150 -10.49 15.04 -7.55
N ASN A 151 -10.04 15.18 -6.30
CA ASN A 151 -8.76 14.65 -5.82
C ASN A 151 -8.92 13.36 -5.01
N TRP A 152 -10.15 12.89 -4.83
CA TRP A 152 -10.46 11.61 -4.26
C TRP A 152 -10.21 10.46 -5.26
N PRO A 153 -10.06 9.21 -4.82
CA PRO A 153 -9.75 8.09 -5.70
C PRO A 153 -10.68 7.97 -6.91
N LEU A 154 -11.99 8.14 -6.73
CA LEU A 154 -12.95 8.07 -7.83
C LEU A 154 -12.75 9.21 -8.84
N GLY A 155 -12.42 10.41 -8.37
CA GLY A 155 -12.06 11.56 -9.20
C GLY A 155 -10.74 11.40 -9.96
N LYS A 156 -9.94 10.39 -9.61
CA LYS A 156 -8.64 10.04 -10.21
C LYS A 156 -8.68 8.73 -11.00
N GLY A 157 -9.87 8.34 -11.48
CA GLY A 157 -10.04 7.25 -12.43
C GLY A 157 -10.37 5.89 -11.84
N PHE A 158 -10.44 5.74 -10.51
CA PHE A 158 -10.89 4.51 -9.88
C PHE A 158 -12.42 4.39 -9.93
N ASP A 159 -12.93 3.20 -10.15
CA ASP A 159 -14.37 2.91 -10.15
C ASP A 159 -14.89 2.62 -8.75
N ARG A 160 -14.03 2.12 -7.88
CA ARG A 160 -14.34 1.84 -6.47
C ARG A 160 -13.12 2.11 -5.60
N PHE A 161 -13.41 2.60 -4.41
CA PHE A 161 -12.44 2.82 -3.34
C PHE A 161 -12.94 2.23 -2.01
N TYR A 162 -12.04 1.65 -1.25
CA TYR A 162 -12.29 1.22 0.13
C TYR A 162 -11.00 1.32 0.93
N GLY A 163 -10.93 2.22 1.90
CA GLY A 163 -9.70 2.47 2.65
C GLY A 163 -9.76 3.74 3.49
N PHE A 164 -8.67 4.46 3.55
CA PHE A 164 -8.54 5.70 4.31
C PHE A 164 -7.81 6.78 3.49
N MET A 165 -8.14 8.04 3.78
CA MET A 165 -7.68 9.18 2.97
C MET A 165 -6.36 9.75 3.45
N GLU A 166 -6.09 9.64 4.72
CA GLU A 166 -5.01 10.27 5.48
C GLU A 166 -3.67 9.49 5.34
N GLY A 167 -2.60 10.01 5.94
CA GLY A 167 -1.29 9.37 5.95
C GLY A 167 -1.23 8.06 6.74
N TYR A 168 -2.07 7.93 7.76
CA TYR A 168 -2.21 6.73 8.60
C TYR A 168 -3.60 6.66 9.21
N THR A 169 -3.94 5.52 9.77
CA THR A 169 -5.17 5.30 10.54
C THR A 169 -4.98 4.17 11.55
N ASP A 170 -5.79 4.16 12.60
CA ASP A 170 -5.84 3.03 13.54
C ASP A 170 -6.30 1.75 12.82
N GLN A 171 -5.64 0.62 13.09
CA GLN A 171 -5.93 -0.63 12.36
C GLN A 171 -7.17 -1.36 12.90
N TYR A 172 -7.60 -1.04 14.11
CA TYR A 172 -8.79 -1.64 14.74
C TYR A 172 -10.02 -0.72 14.72
N THR A 173 -9.79 0.61 14.66
CA THR A 173 -10.85 1.63 14.59
C THR A 173 -10.52 2.68 13.52
N PRO A 174 -10.41 2.29 12.24
CA PRO A 174 -9.96 3.19 11.18
C PRO A 174 -10.99 4.27 10.84
N ASP A 175 -10.48 5.40 10.35
CA ASP A 175 -11.26 6.39 9.60
C ASP A 175 -11.56 5.87 8.19
N LEU A 176 -12.56 5.01 8.10
CA LEU A 176 -12.83 4.23 6.91
C LEU A 176 -13.68 5.01 5.90
N VAL A 177 -13.28 4.92 4.65
CA VAL A 177 -13.97 5.52 3.51
C VAL A 177 -14.33 4.44 2.49
N LYS A 178 -15.54 4.53 1.96
CA LYS A 178 -15.99 3.74 0.82
C LYS A 178 -16.48 4.65 -0.29
N ASP A 179 -15.80 4.58 -1.42
CA ASP A 179 -16.03 5.48 -2.55
C ASP A 179 -15.80 6.96 -2.14
N ASN A 180 -16.85 7.74 -1.94
CA ASN A 180 -16.77 9.12 -1.49
C ASN A 180 -17.51 9.34 -0.14
N GLU A 181 -17.67 8.31 0.66
CA GLU A 181 -18.44 8.36 1.91
C GLU A 181 -17.61 7.78 3.07
N ARG A 182 -17.52 8.50 4.19
CA ARG A 182 -16.97 7.94 5.44
C ARG A 182 -17.96 6.94 6.02
N ILE A 183 -17.46 5.78 6.39
CA ILE A 183 -18.27 4.68 6.93
C ILE A 183 -17.68 4.17 8.24
N ARG A 184 -18.48 3.45 8.99
CA ARG A 184 -17.97 2.68 10.14
C ARG A 184 -17.40 1.35 9.68
N ALA A 185 -16.40 0.87 10.42
CA ALA A 185 -15.91 -0.49 10.24
C ALA A 185 -17.07 -1.52 10.39
N PRO A 186 -17.06 -2.60 9.59
CA PRO A 186 -18.16 -3.58 9.58
C PRO A 186 -18.25 -4.41 10.87
N LYS A 187 -17.19 -4.42 11.68
CA LYS A 187 -17.09 -5.12 12.97
C LYS A 187 -16.38 -4.21 13.97
N THR A 188 -16.54 -4.50 15.25
CA THR A 188 -15.76 -3.86 16.31
C THR A 188 -14.42 -4.57 16.55
N PRO A 189 -13.45 -3.97 17.26
CA PRO A 189 -12.22 -4.66 17.66
C PRO A 189 -12.50 -5.93 18.48
N GLU A 190 -13.51 -5.91 19.35
CA GLU A 190 -13.93 -7.06 20.17
C GLU A 190 -14.53 -8.20 19.32
N GLU A 191 -15.08 -7.89 18.15
CA GLU A 191 -15.54 -8.86 17.15
C GLU A 191 -14.41 -9.33 16.22
N GLY A 192 -13.17 -8.95 16.51
CA GLY A 192 -11.98 -9.36 15.77
C GLY A 192 -11.76 -8.55 14.49
N TYR A 193 -12.14 -7.28 14.43
CA TYR A 193 -11.86 -6.43 13.29
C TYR A 193 -10.37 -6.09 13.21
N HIS A 194 -9.83 -6.15 11.99
CA HIS A 194 -8.54 -5.57 11.64
C HIS A 194 -8.57 -5.05 10.20
N LEU A 195 -8.11 -3.82 9.98
CA LEU A 195 -8.21 -3.13 8.68
C LEU A 195 -7.56 -3.91 7.54
N SER A 196 -6.35 -4.44 7.73
CA SER A 196 -5.65 -5.18 6.67
C SER A 196 -6.42 -6.41 6.21
N GLU A 197 -7.14 -7.10 7.11
CA GLU A 197 -7.99 -8.24 6.77
C GLU A 197 -9.21 -7.80 5.97
N ASP A 198 -9.89 -6.75 6.45
CA ASP A 198 -11.06 -6.20 5.75
C ASP A 198 -10.69 -5.70 4.34
N LEU A 199 -9.55 -5.02 4.19
CA LEU A 199 -9.07 -4.59 2.87
C LEU A 199 -8.88 -5.76 1.90
N ALA A 200 -8.30 -6.86 2.35
CA ALA A 200 -8.12 -8.06 1.54
C ALA A 200 -9.47 -8.71 1.18
N GLU A 201 -10.39 -8.83 2.14
CA GLU A 201 -11.74 -9.36 1.90
C GLU A 201 -12.53 -8.50 0.90
N GLN A 202 -12.46 -7.17 1.00
CA GLN A 202 -13.13 -6.26 0.08
C GLN A 202 -12.51 -6.31 -1.32
N ALA A 203 -11.18 -6.43 -1.43
CA ALA A 203 -10.48 -6.58 -2.69
C ALA A 203 -10.92 -7.87 -3.40
N ILE A 204 -10.86 -9.01 -2.72
CA ILE A 204 -11.32 -10.30 -3.22
C ILE A 204 -12.79 -10.21 -3.65
N ARG A 205 -13.65 -9.64 -2.82
CA ARG A 205 -15.08 -9.50 -3.10
C ARG A 205 -15.36 -8.69 -4.38
N LEU A 206 -14.66 -7.59 -4.62
CA LEU A 206 -14.88 -6.75 -5.80
C LEU A 206 -14.29 -7.38 -7.06
N VAL A 207 -13.09 -7.96 -6.98
CA VAL A 207 -12.50 -8.72 -8.09
C VAL A 207 -13.40 -9.90 -8.49
N ASN A 208 -13.93 -10.66 -7.49
CA ASN A 208 -14.88 -11.74 -7.76
C ASN A 208 -16.11 -11.26 -8.51
N ARG A 209 -16.73 -10.18 -8.05
CA ARG A 209 -17.94 -9.63 -8.70
C ARG A 209 -17.68 -9.19 -10.13
N GLN A 210 -16.55 -8.54 -10.38
CA GLN A 210 -16.17 -8.12 -11.71
C GLN A 210 -15.90 -9.33 -12.62
N HIS A 211 -15.13 -10.32 -12.13
CA HIS A 211 -14.82 -11.55 -12.86
C HIS A 211 -16.08 -12.36 -13.22
N MET A 212 -17.06 -12.46 -12.30
CA MET A 212 -18.32 -13.15 -12.57
C MET A 212 -19.20 -12.48 -13.61
N VAL A 213 -19.15 -11.14 -13.72
CA VAL A 213 -20.03 -10.38 -14.62
C VAL A 213 -19.33 -10.08 -15.95
N TYR A 214 -18.04 -9.81 -15.90
CA TYR A 214 -17.21 -9.42 -17.03
C TYR A 214 -15.87 -10.17 -17.02
N PRO A 215 -15.88 -11.50 -17.23
CA PRO A 215 -14.67 -12.32 -17.12
C PRO A 215 -13.55 -11.93 -18.09
N ASP A 216 -13.92 -11.37 -19.24
CA ASP A 216 -12.96 -10.93 -20.27
C ASP A 216 -12.40 -9.51 -20.04
N ASN A 217 -12.93 -8.76 -19.07
CA ASN A 217 -12.47 -7.39 -18.83
C ASN A 217 -11.34 -7.40 -17.81
N PRO A 218 -10.18 -6.80 -18.15
CA PRO A 218 -9.08 -6.70 -17.21
C PRO A 218 -9.40 -5.71 -16.10
N PHE A 219 -8.74 -5.90 -14.96
CA PHE A 219 -8.82 -4.96 -13.84
C PHE A 219 -7.44 -4.37 -13.50
N PHE A 220 -7.47 -3.18 -12.91
CA PHE A 220 -6.35 -2.59 -12.21
C PHE A 220 -6.69 -2.53 -10.72
N LEU A 221 -5.87 -3.18 -9.91
CA LEU A 221 -5.99 -3.24 -8.46
C LEU A 221 -4.84 -2.49 -7.80
N TYR A 222 -5.12 -1.35 -7.18
CA TYR A 222 -4.21 -0.62 -6.32
C TYR A 222 -4.47 -1.07 -4.87
N PHE A 223 -3.58 -1.90 -4.32
CA PHE A 223 -3.71 -2.50 -2.98
C PHE A 223 -2.61 -1.94 -2.07
N ALA A 224 -2.96 -0.90 -1.31
CA ALA A 224 -2.04 -0.10 -0.52
C ALA A 224 -2.32 -0.27 0.97
N LEU A 225 -1.67 -1.25 1.59
CA LEU A 225 -1.81 -1.50 3.02
C LEU A 225 -1.18 -0.36 3.84
N GLY A 226 -1.71 -0.11 5.04
CA GLY A 226 -1.09 0.80 6.01
C GLY A 226 0.06 0.16 6.79
N ALA A 227 0.34 -1.13 6.52
CA ALA A 227 1.37 -1.87 7.23
C ALA A 227 2.77 -1.39 6.85
N GLY A 228 3.55 -1.23 7.89
CA GLY A 228 4.82 -0.65 8.13
C GLY A 228 4.74 0.72 8.79
N HIS A 229 3.74 1.53 8.48
CA HIS A 229 3.53 2.82 9.12
C HIS A 229 2.90 2.68 10.52
N ALA A 230 3.25 3.58 11.43
CA ALA A 230 2.59 3.67 12.74
C ALA A 230 1.10 4.11 12.58
N PRO A 231 0.19 3.68 13.48
CA PRO A 231 0.45 2.82 14.63
C PRO A 231 0.72 1.36 14.23
N HIS A 232 1.77 0.77 14.79
CA HIS A 232 2.08 -0.64 14.55
C HIS A 232 1.12 -1.50 15.36
N GLN A 233 0.10 -2.02 14.72
CA GLN A 233 -0.95 -2.80 15.35
C GLN A 233 -1.16 -4.10 14.54
N ALA A 234 -1.07 -5.23 15.22
CA ALA A 234 -1.27 -6.55 14.62
C ALA A 234 -1.96 -7.48 15.63
N PRO A 235 -2.63 -8.54 15.17
CA PRO A 235 -3.13 -9.58 16.06
C PRO A 235 -2.00 -10.18 16.90
N LYS A 236 -2.32 -10.48 18.16
CA LYS A 236 -1.35 -10.88 19.17
C LYS A 236 -0.48 -12.07 18.76
N GLU A 237 -1.05 -13.03 18.07
CA GLU A 237 -0.36 -14.24 17.58
C GLU A 237 0.81 -13.91 16.64
N TYR A 238 0.66 -12.93 15.76
CA TYR A 238 1.74 -12.47 14.88
C TYR A 238 2.85 -11.78 15.65
N ILE A 239 2.49 -10.97 16.64
CA ILE A 239 3.49 -10.29 17.50
C ILE A 239 4.23 -11.30 18.38
N ASP A 240 3.52 -12.29 18.95
CA ASP A 240 4.10 -13.30 19.82
C ASP A 240 5.00 -14.29 19.07
N HIS A 241 4.86 -14.42 17.75
CA HIS A 241 5.76 -15.19 16.91
C HIS A 241 7.22 -14.68 17.02
N TYR A 242 7.41 -13.39 17.23
CA TYR A 242 8.72 -12.75 17.31
C TYR A 242 9.25 -12.57 18.73
N ARG A 243 8.62 -13.18 19.74
CA ARG A 243 9.05 -13.00 21.13
C ARG A 243 10.52 -13.41 21.31
N GLY A 244 11.37 -12.44 21.70
CA GLY A 244 12.80 -12.62 21.88
C GLY A 244 13.64 -12.66 20.60
N ALA A 245 13.02 -12.57 19.42
CA ALA A 245 13.73 -12.64 18.14
C ALA A 245 14.69 -11.45 17.92
N PHE A 246 14.48 -10.34 18.60
CA PHE A 246 15.25 -9.10 18.47
C PHE A 246 16.04 -8.73 19.72
N ASP A 247 16.19 -9.64 20.67
CA ASP A 247 16.93 -9.40 21.93
C ASP A 247 18.43 -9.15 21.70
N ALA A 248 18.99 -9.68 20.60
CA ALA A 248 20.37 -9.41 20.19
C ALA A 248 20.60 -7.94 19.79
N GLY A 249 19.53 -7.22 19.45
CA GLY A 249 19.53 -5.80 19.15
C GLY A 249 19.93 -5.45 17.72
N TRP A 250 19.76 -4.18 17.40
CA TRP A 250 19.88 -3.70 16.01
C TRP A 250 21.28 -3.80 15.42
N ASP A 251 22.35 -3.75 16.19
CA ASP A 251 23.71 -3.87 15.66
C ASP A 251 23.93 -5.28 15.10
N GLU A 252 23.58 -6.32 15.87
CA GLU A 252 23.73 -7.72 15.45
C GLU A 252 22.71 -8.12 14.37
N ILE A 253 21.47 -7.75 14.53
CA ILE A 253 20.42 -8.03 13.53
C ILE A 253 20.76 -7.40 12.20
N ARG A 254 21.29 -6.18 12.17
CA ARG A 254 21.72 -5.50 10.96
C ARG A 254 22.86 -6.23 10.24
N GLU A 255 23.84 -6.74 10.98
CA GLU A 255 24.92 -7.56 10.43
C GLU A 255 24.40 -8.90 9.88
N GLN A 256 23.48 -9.54 10.58
CA GLN A 256 22.83 -10.78 10.15
C GLN A 256 22.07 -10.58 8.83
N TRP A 257 21.26 -9.52 8.74
CA TRP A 257 20.51 -9.22 7.51
C TRP A 257 21.45 -8.88 6.35
N PHE A 258 22.54 -8.14 6.61
CA PHE A 258 23.53 -7.85 5.59
C PHE A 258 24.26 -9.12 5.09
N ALA A 259 24.59 -10.03 5.99
CA ALA A 259 25.15 -11.34 5.59
C ALA A 259 24.14 -12.14 4.73
N ASN A 260 22.87 -12.11 5.07
CA ASN A 260 21.80 -12.71 4.25
C ASN A 260 21.72 -12.07 2.87
N GLN A 261 21.82 -10.74 2.76
CA GLN A 261 21.79 -10.01 1.49
C GLN A 261 22.93 -10.45 0.56
N LYS A 262 24.14 -10.64 1.09
CA LYS A 262 25.26 -11.19 0.34
C LYS A 262 24.97 -12.63 -0.12
N ARG A 263 24.53 -13.49 0.79
CA ARG A 263 24.20 -14.90 0.50
C ARG A 263 23.12 -15.04 -0.57
N LEU A 264 22.13 -14.13 -0.59
CA LEU A 264 21.04 -14.07 -1.56
C LEU A 264 21.43 -13.36 -2.88
N GLY A 265 22.64 -12.80 -2.95
CA GLY A 265 23.11 -12.03 -4.11
C GLY A 265 22.38 -10.69 -4.31
N ILE A 266 21.74 -10.17 -3.27
CA ILE A 266 21.05 -8.87 -3.31
C ILE A 266 22.07 -7.73 -3.41
N VAL A 267 23.18 -7.87 -2.69
CA VAL A 267 24.34 -6.97 -2.78
C VAL A 267 25.60 -7.76 -3.21
N PRO A 268 26.54 -7.11 -3.92
CA PRO A 268 27.81 -7.73 -4.25
C PRO A 268 28.58 -8.21 -3.02
N GLU A 269 29.35 -9.31 -3.16
CA GLU A 269 30.11 -9.89 -2.05
C GLU A 269 31.10 -8.92 -1.39
N ASN A 270 31.68 -8.02 -2.20
CA ASN A 270 32.62 -7.01 -1.75
C ASN A 270 31.96 -5.75 -1.17
N THR A 271 30.64 -5.70 -1.05
CA THR A 271 29.92 -4.59 -0.41
C THR A 271 30.33 -4.52 1.07
N VAL A 272 30.54 -3.29 1.54
CA VAL A 272 30.85 -2.98 2.93
C VAL A 272 29.60 -2.40 3.60
N LEU A 273 29.23 -2.93 4.77
CA LEU A 273 28.13 -2.39 5.56
C LEU A 273 28.52 -0.99 6.07
N ASN A 274 27.67 -0.01 5.82
CA ASN A 274 27.88 1.34 6.33
C ASN A 274 27.95 1.33 7.87
N PRO A 275 28.67 2.25 8.50
CA PRO A 275 28.62 2.43 9.95
C PRO A 275 27.17 2.64 10.42
N ARG A 276 26.89 2.32 11.68
CA ARG A 276 25.63 2.72 12.31
C ARG A 276 25.50 4.24 12.28
N ASN A 277 24.26 4.72 12.08
CA ASN A 277 23.98 6.16 12.15
C ASN A 277 24.43 6.72 13.53
N GLU A 278 25.13 7.83 13.53
CA GLU A 278 25.70 8.45 14.73
C GLU A 278 24.65 8.88 15.77
N PHE A 279 23.40 9.12 15.32
CA PHE A 279 22.29 9.47 16.23
C PHE A 279 21.64 8.25 16.90
N VAL A 280 22.02 7.04 16.51
CA VAL A 280 21.54 5.79 17.12
C VAL A 280 22.58 5.26 18.08
N LYS A 281 22.22 5.14 19.37
CA LYS A 281 23.12 4.58 20.38
C LYS A 281 23.53 3.13 20.03
N PRO A 282 24.77 2.71 20.37
CA PRO A 282 25.12 1.30 20.36
C PRO A 282 24.16 0.47 21.25
N TRP A 283 23.75 -0.69 20.79
CA TRP A 283 22.85 -1.55 21.59
C TRP A 283 23.40 -1.89 22.98
N ASN A 284 24.70 -2.12 23.07
CA ASN A 284 25.38 -2.47 24.32
C ASN A 284 25.48 -1.29 25.33
N GLU A 285 25.23 -0.05 24.90
CA GLU A 285 25.17 1.14 25.75
C GLU A 285 23.78 1.45 26.30
N LEU A 286 22.76 0.69 25.89
CA LEU A 286 21.40 0.81 26.38
C LEU A 286 21.25 0.15 27.73
N THR A 287 20.34 0.69 28.55
CA THR A 287 19.89 0.04 29.79
C THR A 287 19.07 -1.23 29.46
N ASP A 288 18.92 -2.11 30.43
CA ASP A 288 18.14 -3.34 30.25
C ASP A 288 16.66 -3.05 29.93
N ASP A 289 16.11 -1.96 30.44
CA ASP A 289 14.73 -1.57 30.17
C ASP A 289 14.59 -0.97 28.74
N GLU A 290 15.53 -0.11 28.31
CA GLU A 290 15.58 0.36 26.92
C GLU A 290 15.66 -0.82 25.93
N LYS A 291 16.52 -1.81 26.20
CA LYS A 291 16.65 -3.01 25.35
C LYS A 291 15.35 -3.79 25.25
N LYS A 292 14.64 -4.01 26.36
CA LYS A 292 13.34 -4.68 26.38
C LYS A 292 12.29 -3.92 25.54
N VAL A 293 12.22 -2.60 25.72
CA VAL A 293 11.25 -1.76 25.00
C VAL A 293 11.54 -1.77 23.49
N TYR A 294 12.81 -1.56 23.10
CA TYR A 294 13.15 -1.48 21.68
C TYR A 294 13.07 -2.84 20.99
N ALA A 295 13.43 -3.93 21.66
CA ALA A 295 13.19 -5.29 21.14
C ALA A 295 11.69 -5.52 20.94
N ARG A 296 10.84 -5.09 21.90
CA ARG A 296 9.39 -5.21 21.78
C ARG A 296 8.83 -4.38 20.64
N TYR A 297 9.29 -3.15 20.40
CA TYR A 297 8.88 -2.37 19.24
C TYR A 297 9.15 -3.11 17.93
N MET A 298 10.33 -3.74 17.81
CA MET A 298 10.66 -4.49 16.61
C MET A 298 9.84 -5.77 16.44
N GLU A 299 9.49 -6.46 17.56
CA GLU A 299 8.57 -7.60 17.54
C GLU A 299 7.18 -7.21 17.02
N VAL A 300 6.66 -6.06 17.47
CA VAL A 300 5.36 -5.53 17.03
C VAL A 300 5.40 -5.16 15.54
N TYR A 301 6.46 -4.47 15.12
CA TYR A 301 6.66 -4.11 13.72
C TYR A 301 6.74 -5.36 12.82
N ALA A 302 7.53 -6.37 13.24
CA ALA A 302 7.68 -7.62 12.50
C ALA A 302 6.36 -8.39 12.40
N GLY A 303 5.61 -8.47 13.49
CA GLY A 303 4.28 -9.08 13.52
C GLY A 303 3.29 -8.36 12.60
N PHE A 304 3.36 -7.03 12.53
CA PHE A 304 2.49 -6.25 11.65
C PHE A 304 2.83 -6.50 10.17
N LEU A 305 4.11 -6.59 9.83
CA LEU A 305 4.54 -6.89 8.46
C LEU A 305 4.19 -8.32 8.04
N GLU A 306 4.39 -9.32 8.92
CA GLU A 306 3.98 -10.70 8.66
C GLU A 306 2.46 -10.82 8.48
N HIS A 307 1.68 -10.10 9.31
CA HIS A 307 0.23 -10.07 9.14
C HIS A 307 -0.18 -9.47 7.78
N ALA A 308 0.49 -8.39 7.35
CA ALA A 308 0.25 -7.80 6.03
C ALA A 308 0.62 -8.77 4.89
N ASP A 309 1.74 -9.48 5.01
CA ASP A 309 2.13 -10.53 4.06
C ASP A 309 1.05 -11.61 3.92
N ALA A 310 0.47 -12.04 5.04
CA ALA A 310 -0.63 -13.01 5.03
C ALA A 310 -1.87 -12.47 4.29
N GLN A 311 -2.20 -11.19 4.42
CA GLN A 311 -3.33 -10.60 3.70
C GLN A 311 -3.03 -10.45 2.18
N ILE A 312 -1.80 -10.10 1.81
CA ILE A 312 -1.34 -10.13 0.41
C ILE A 312 -1.49 -11.56 -0.14
N GLY A 313 -1.06 -12.56 0.64
CA GLY A 313 -1.20 -13.97 0.28
C GLY A 313 -2.64 -14.35 -0.05
N LYS A 314 -3.63 -13.94 0.76
CA LYS A 314 -5.05 -14.21 0.50
C LYS A 314 -5.52 -13.67 -0.85
N VAL A 315 -5.13 -12.44 -1.20
CA VAL A 315 -5.51 -11.83 -2.49
C VAL A 315 -4.84 -12.56 -3.65
N VAL A 316 -3.56 -12.88 -3.54
CA VAL A 316 -2.81 -13.62 -4.56
C VAL A 316 -3.36 -15.04 -4.75
N ASP A 317 -3.69 -15.74 -3.66
CA ASP A 317 -4.25 -17.09 -3.73
C ASP A 317 -5.65 -17.08 -4.36
N TYR A 318 -6.43 -16.04 -4.09
CA TYR A 318 -7.71 -15.85 -4.78
C TYR A 318 -7.52 -15.66 -6.31
N LEU A 319 -6.52 -14.89 -6.75
CA LEU A 319 -6.22 -14.77 -8.18
C LEU A 319 -5.83 -16.12 -8.82
N LYS A 320 -5.12 -17.00 -8.08
CA LYS A 320 -4.83 -18.37 -8.53
C LYS A 320 -6.10 -19.22 -8.60
N GLU A 321 -6.98 -19.11 -7.60
CA GLU A 321 -8.26 -19.84 -7.55
C GLU A 321 -9.14 -19.57 -8.76
N ILE A 322 -9.24 -18.31 -9.19
CA ILE A 322 -10.03 -17.91 -10.36
C ILE A 322 -9.27 -18.03 -11.69
N GLY A 323 -8.02 -18.52 -11.68
CA GLY A 323 -7.20 -18.72 -12.87
C GLY A 323 -6.60 -17.44 -13.50
N GLU A 324 -6.63 -16.31 -12.77
CA GLU A 324 -6.17 -15.01 -13.27
C GLU A 324 -4.73 -14.67 -12.85
N PHE A 325 -4.09 -15.46 -12.00
CA PHE A 325 -2.75 -15.17 -11.49
C PHE A 325 -1.71 -15.02 -12.62
N GLU A 326 -1.66 -15.99 -13.54
CA GLU A 326 -0.72 -15.99 -14.67
C GLU A 326 -1.01 -14.87 -15.70
N ASN A 327 -2.22 -14.32 -15.67
CA ASN A 327 -2.65 -13.20 -16.49
C ASN A 327 -2.60 -11.87 -15.73
N THR A 328 -1.87 -11.78 -14.62
CA THR A 328 -1.77 -10.59 -13.79
C THR A 328 -0.33 -10.11 -13.66
N VAL A 329 -0.08 -8.86 -14.04
CA VAL A 329 1.19 -8.18 -13.74
C VAL A 329 1.12 -7.66 -12.31
N ILE A 330 1.93 -8.22 -11.42
CA ILE A 330 2.02 -7.80 -10.01
C ILE A 330 3.28 -6.96 -9.81
N VAL A 331 3.11 -5.74 -9.31
CA VAL A 331 4.20 -4.83 -8.92
C VAL A 331 4.11 -4.60 -7.42
N LEU A 332 5.10 -5.05 -6.67
CA LEU A 332 5.21 -4.82 -5.23
C LEU A 332 6.34 -3.85 -4.95
N LEU A 333 6.05 -2.81 -4.17
CA LEU A 333 7.03 -1.82 -3.73
C LEU A 333 6.66 -1.26 -2.35
N SER A 334 7.62 -0.61 -1.69
CA SER A 334 7.34 0.31 -0.59
C SER A 334 7.38 1.75 -1.09
N ASP A 335 6.53 2.61 -0.56
CA ASP A 335 6.47 4.01 -0.99
C ASP A 335 7.67 4.84 -0.50
N ASN A 336 8.29 4.45 0.61
CA ASN A 336 9.58 5.00 1.08
C ASN A 336 10.28 3.95 1.95
N GLY A 337 11.43 4.32 2.49
CA GLY A 337 12.15 3.51 3.47
C GLY A 337 11.56 3.60 4.87
N ALA A 338 12.16 2.89 5.83
CA ALA A 338 11.75 2.92 7.22
C ALA A 338 11.72 4.35 7.77
N SER A 339 10.63 4.69 8.46
CA SER A 339 10.39 6.03 9.01
C SER A 339 11.19 6.27 10.31
N ALA A 340 11.57 7.53 10.52
CA ALA A 340 12.15 8.02 11.77
C ALA A 340 11.18 8.93 12.56
N GLU A 341 9.90 8.96 12.22
CA GLU A 341 8.90 9.85 12.84
C GLU A 341 8.74 9.63 14.33
N GLY A 342 8.97 8.41 14.82
CA GLY A 342 9.02 8.11 16.26
C GLY A 342 10.16 8.76 17.02
N GLY A 343 11.10 9.42 16.32
CA GLY A 343 12.33 9.96 16.90
C GLY A 343 13.27 8.86 17.41
N LYS A 344 14.34 9.26 18.10
CA LYS A 344 15.39 8.32 18.53
C LYS A 344 14.96 7.29 19.57
N ASN A 345 13.87 7.52 20.28
CA ASN A 345 13.40 6.64 21.36
C ASN A 345 12.16 5.82 20.95
N GLY A 346 11.61 6.05 19.75
CA GLY A 346 10.32 5.49 19.36
C GLY A 346 9.16 6.15 20.13
N ARG A 347 7.94 5.68 19.88
CA ARG A 347 6.71 6.16 20.55
C ARG A 347 5.75 5.01 20.76
N VAL A 348 5.03 5.02 21.88
CA VAL A 348 3.95 4.06 22.14
C VAL A 348 2.62 4.53 21.56
N ASN A 349 2.37 5.84 21.59
CA ASN A 349 1.12 6.44 21.11
C ASN A 349 1.41 7.70 20.30
N GLN A 350 1.26 7.59 18.99
CA GLN A 350 1.52 8.69 18.06
C GLN A 350 0.56 9.87 18.27
N GLU A 351 -0.73 9.60 18.50
CA GLU A 351 -1.73 10.63 18.70
C GLU A 351 -1.45 11.54 19.91
N LYS A 352 -1.03 10.93 21.03
CA LYS A 352 -0.65 11.71 22.20
C LYS A 352 0.54 12.61 21.90
N SER A 353 1.52 12.10 21.18
CA SER A 353 2.71 12.86 20.82
C SER A 353 2.41 14.02 19.86
N LEU A 354 1.57 13.81 18.85
CA LEU A 354 1.17 14.87 17.92
C LEU A 354 0.37 15.97 18.61
N ASN A 355 -0.43 15.62 19.60
CA ASN A 355 -1.19 16.58 20.42
C ASN A 355 -0.38 17.15 21.59
N LEU A 356 0.94 16.95 21.65
CA LEU A 356 1.82 17.41 22.72
C LEU A 356 1.41 16.93 24.14
N LEU A 357 0.72 15.81 24.23
CA LEU A 357 0.34 15.18 25.49
C LEU A 357 1.49 14.28 25.98
N GLU A 358 1.74 14.29 27.27
CA GLU A 358 2.73 13.37 27.86
C GLU A 358 2.25 11.92 27.69
N GLU A 359 3.16 11.04 27.24
CA GLU A 359 2.92 9.61 27.28
C GLU A 359 2.92 9.15 28.73
N THR A 360 1.78 8.72 29.22
CA THR A 360 1.68 8.05 30.51
C THR A 360 1.96 6.57 30.33
N ASN A 361 2.98 6.05 31.03
CA ASN A 361 3.34 4.64 31.10
C ASN A 361 2.19 3.77 31.59
#